data_539b5d0b951fd9781db6ae9cbe320f8e
#
_entry.id   539b5d0b951fd9781db6ae9cbe320f8e
#
_cell.length_a   1.000
_cell.length_b   1.000
_cell.length_c   1.000
_cell.angle_alpha   90.00
_cell.angle_beta   90.00
_cell.angle_gamma   90.00
#
_symmetry.space_group_name_H-M   'P 1'
#
loop_
_entity.id
_entity.type
_entity.pdbx_description
1 polymer ?
#
loop_
_entity_poly.entity_id
_entity_poly.type
_entity_poly.pdbx_seq_one_letter_code
_entity_poly.pdbx_strand_id
1 'polypeptide(L)'
;GRLAQVIFPAKLTTYMISDIPGDDPAYIGSGPTIQANGLNEDSIKILEKYEISINNKLRDIIKKNTLPKLNKSPEYMLVTPMMA
;
A
#
# COMPACT_ATOMS: atom_id res chain seq x y z
N GLY A 1 -0.16 -1.41 1.56
CA GLY A 1 -1.22 -1.74 2.47
C GLY A 1 -1.64 -3.20 2.58
N ARG A 2 -0.97 -4.12 1.89
CA ARG A 2 -1.36 -5.55 1.95
C ARG A 2 -1.11 -6.19 3.31
N LEU A 3 -0.10 -5.73 4.04
CA LEU A 3 0.17 -6.26 5.38
C LEU A 3 -1.01 -6.00 6.33
N ALA A 4 -1.61 -4.82 6.25
CA ALA A 4 -2.81 -4.51 7.03
C ALA A 4 -3.97 -5.47 6.73
N GLN A 5 -4.14 -5.83 5.47
CA GLN A 5 -5.19 -6.76 5.03
C GLN A 5 -4.94 -8.18 5.53
N VAL A 6 -3.68 -8.62 5.54
CA VAL A 6 -3.29 -9.96 6.02
C VAL A 6 -3.46 -10.09 7.54
N ILE A 7 -3.17 -9.02 8.27
CA ILE A 7 -3.26 -9.01 9.74
C ILE A 7 -4.72 -9.03 10.23
N PHE A 8 -5.65 -8.47 9.44
CA PHE A 8 -7.07 -8.44 9.82
C PHE A 8 -7.58 -9.85 10.16
N PRO A 9 -8.39 -10.08 11.23
CA PRO A 9 -9.06 -9.08 12.07
C PRO A 9 -8.29 -8.66 13.33
N ALA A 10 -7.02 -8.97 13.45
CA ALA A 10 -6.23 -8.54 14.60
C ALA A 10 -6.13 -7.01 14.65
N LYS A 11 -6.13 -6.45 15.83
CA LYS A 11 -5.97 -4.99 16.00
C LYS A 11 -4.55 -4.59 15.64
N LEU A 12 -4.43 -3.57 14.79
CA LEU A 12 -3.17 -3.04 14.34
C LEU A 12 -3.10 -1.54 14.60
N THR A 13 -2.03 -1.10 15.25
CA THR A 13 -1.72 0.32 15.45
C THR A 13 -0.31 0.58 14.95
N THR A 14 -0.16 1.59 14.10
CA THR A 14 1.12 1.95 13.49
C THR A 14 1.58 3.31 13.99
N TYR A 15 2.84 3.38 14.41
CA TYR A 15 3.50 4.64 14.77
C TYR A 15 4.49 4.99 13.66
N MET A 16 4.42 6.21 13.14
CA MET A 16 5.28 6.63 12.05
C MET A 16 5.71 8.08 12.18
N ILE A 17 6.87 8.38 11.63
CA ILE A 17 7.43 9.73 11.55
C ILE A 17 7.58 10.06 10.07
N SER A 18 7.01 11.20 9.66
CA SER A 18 7.07 11.63 8.25
C SER A 18 8.21 12.61 8.02
N ASP A 19 8.95 12.39 6.96
CA ASP A 19 9.94 13.31 6.41
C ASP A 19 9.70 13.58 4.92
N ILE A 20 8.49 13.22 4.43
CA ILE A 20 8.13 13.36 3.02
C ILE A 20 7.21 14.56 2.79
N PRO A 21 7.22 15.15 1.60
CA PRO A 21 6.24 16.18 1.24
C PRO A 21 4.81 15.64 1.30
N GLY A 22 3.91 16.43 1.90
CA GLY A 22 2.49 16.08 1.96
C GLY A 22 2.10 15.16 3.11
N ASP A 23 3.05 14.50 3.77
CA ASP A 23 2.83 13.66 4.96
C ASP A 23 1.74 12.58 4.81
N ASP A 24 1.52 12.09 3.57
CA ASP A 24 0.55 11.01 3.34
C ASP A 24 1.09 9.69 3.88
N PRO A 25 0.42 9.06 4.87
CA PRO A 25 0.90 7.81 5.48
C PRO A 25 1.10 6.67 4.49
N ALA A 26 0.36 6.65 3.39
CA ALA A 26 0.50 5.62 2.36
C ALA A 26 1.86 5.63 1.67
N TYR A 27 2.56 6.76 1.68
CA TYR A 27 3.88 6.92 1.05
C TYR A 27 5.05 6.82 2.03
N ILE A 28 4.78 6.70 3.32
CA ILE A 28 5.84 6.55 4.32
C ILE A 28 6.25 5.08 4.37
N GLY A 29 7.50 4.80 3.97
CA GLY A 29 8.01 3.43 3.96
C GLY A 29 7.17 2.47 3.11
N SER A 30 6.54 2.97 2.04
CA SER A 30 5.58 2.24 1.18
C SER A 30 4.26 1.87 1.84
N GLY A 31 3.98 2.39 3.03
CA GLY A 31 2.70 2.25 3.72
C GLY A 31 2.20 0.81 3.90
N PRO A 32 3.00 -0.14 4.40
CA PRO A 32 2.59 -1.56 4.42
C PRO A 32 1.37 -1.81 5.31
N THR A 33 1.17 -1.00 6.34
CA THR A 33 0.08 -1.14 7.31
C THR A 33 -1.05 -0.13 7.09
N ILE A 34 -0.95 0.68 6.03
CA ILE A 34 -2.01 1.60 5.61
C ILE A 34 -2.77 0.96 4.46
N GLN A 35 -4.10 0.97 4.52
CA GLN A 35 -4.92 0.37 3.47
C GLN A 35 -4.57 0.97 2.10
N ALA A 36 -4.25 0.09 1.14
CA ALA A 36 -3.92 0.50 -0.21
C ALA A 36 -5.18 0.91 -0.98
N ASN A 37 -5.06 1.99 -1.76
CA ASN A 37 -6.11 2.48 -2.65
C ASN A 37 -5.87 2.12 -4.12
N GLY A 38 -4.66 1.66 -4.46
CA GLY A 38 -4.30 1.28 -5.82
C GLY A 38 -4.88 -0.06 -6.24
N LEU A 39 -4.99 -0.26 -7.54
CA LEU A 39 -5.43 -1.51 -8.14
C LEU A 39 -4.22 -2.31 -8.65
N ASN A 40 -4.35 -3.64 -8.69
CA ASN A 40 -3.31 -4.48 -9.28
C ASN A 40 -3.03 -4.15 -10.75
N GLU A 41 -4.07 -3.71 -11.46
CA GLU A 41 -3.97 -3.27 -12.84
C GLU A 41 -3.06 -2.05 -13.02
N ASP A 42 -2.91 -1.22 -11.99
CA ASP A 42 -2.01 -0.06 -12.04
C ASP A 42 -0.55 -0.51 -12.16
N SER A 43 -0.18 -1.62 -11.51
CA SER A 43 1.15 -2.21 -11.64
C SER A 43 1.42 -2.67 -13.08
N ILE A 44 0.43 -3.27 -13.72
CA ILE A 44 0.53 -3.69 -15.13
C ILE A 44 0.73 -2.47 -16.04
N LYS A 45 -0.04 -1.40 -15.81
CA LYS A 45 0.08 -0.16 -16.59
C LYS A 45 1.45 0.48 -16.44
N ILE A 46 2.03 0.45 -15.24
CA ILE A 46 3.39 0.96 -15.00
C ILE A 46 4.41 0.15 -15.77
N LEU A 47 4.31 -1.17 -15.77
CA LEU A 47 5.21 -2.04 -16.52
C LEU A 47 5.12 -1.77 -18.02
N GLU A 48 3.91 -1.57 -18.55
CA GLU A 48 3.70 -1.22 -19.95
C GLU A 48 4.28 0.15 -20.30
N LYS A 49 4.10 1.13 -19.43
CA LYS A 49 4.64 2.49 -19.63
C LYS A 49 6.16 2.50 -19.77
N TYR A 50 6.85 1.68 -18.99
CA TYR A 50 8.31 1.59 -19.02
C TYR A 50 8.81 0.47 -19.92
N GLU A 51 7.93 -0.12 -20.74
CA GLU A 51 8.26 -1.15 -21.73
C GLU A 51 8.95 -2.38 -21.10
N ILE A 52 8.54 -2.72 -19.88
CA ILE A 52 9.04 -3.91 -19.18
C ILE A 52 8.19 -5.10 -19.55
N SER A 53 8.79 -6.07 -20.22
CA SER A 53 8.11 -7.29 -20.64
C SER A 53 7.98 -8.28 -19.49
N ILE A 54 6.78 -8.78 -19.27
CA ILE A 54 6.51 -9.89 -18.35
C ILE A 54 5.74 -10.98 -19.10
N ASN A 55 5.93 -12.24 -18.70
CA ASN A 55 5.19 -13.35 -19.31
C ASN A 55 3.73 -13.35 -18.86
N ASN A 56 2.87 -14.06 -19.58
CA ASN A 56 1.44 -14.10 -19.28
C ASN A 56 1.13 -14.72 -17.92
N LYS A 57 1.92 -15.68 -17.48
CA LYS A 57 1.76 -16.32 -16.17
C LYS A 57 1.96 -15.30 -15.03
N LEU A 58 3.01 -14.49 -15.11
CA LEU A 58 3.28 -13.46 -14.12
C LEU A 58 2.21 -12.36 -14.15
N ARG A 59 1.78 -11.97 -15.34
CA ARG A 59 0.69 -11.00 -15.52
C ARG A 59 -0.59 -11.48 -14.85
N ASP A 60 -0.96 -12.74 -15.02
CA ASP A 60 -2.14 -13.34 -14.40
C ASP A 60 -2.01 -13.38 -12.87
N ILE A 61 -0.83 -13.71 -12.34
CA ILE A 61 -0.57 -13.71 -10.90
C ILE A 61 -0.78 -12.31 -10.33
N ILE A 62 -0.25 -11.27 -10.97
CA ILE A 62 -0.43 -9.89 -10.53
C ILE A 62 -1.91 -9.50 -10.52
N LYS A 63 -2.65 -9.83 -11.58
CA LYS A 63 -4.08 -9.51 -11.69
C LYS A 63 -4.94 -10.21 -10.65
N LYS A 64 -4.62 -11.48 -10.33
CA LYS A 64 -5.41 -12.31 -9.42
C LYS A 64 -5.03 -12.15 -7.96
N ASN A 65 -3.88 -11.59 -7.66
CA ASN A 65 -3.37 -11.46 -6.30
C ASN A 65 -4.04 -10.28 -5.59
N THR A 66 -5.32 -10.43 -5.30
CA THR A 66 -6.12 -9.44 -4.57
C THR A 66 -6.42 -9.93 -3.16
N LEU A 67 -6.51 -8.98 -2.24
CA LEU A 67 -6.93 -9.24 -0.87
C LEU A 67 -8.24 -8.48 -0.58
N PRO A 68 -9.09 -8.99 0.32
CA PRO A 68 -10.31 -8.29 0.69
C PRO A 68 -10.01 -6.88 1.19
N LYS A 69 -10.85 -5.92 0.79
CA LYS A 69 -10.75 -4.55 1.26
C LYS A 69 -11.23 -4.48 2.71
N LEU A 70 -10.51 -3.73 3.55
CA LEU A 70 -10.90 -3.51 4.93
C LEU A 70 -12.08 -2.55 5.01
N ASN A 71 -13.05 -2.85 5.89
CA ASN A 71 -14.17 -1.96 6.16
C ASN A 71 -13.73 -0.70 6.92
N LYS A 72 -12.68 -0.83 7.72
CA LYS A 72 -12.11 0.24 8.51
C LYS A 72 -10.59 0.16 8.44
N SER A 73 -9.94 1.28 8.15
CA SER A 73 -8.48 1.35 8.13
C SER A 73 -7.90 1.13 9.53
N PRO A 74 -6.73 0.47 9.64
CA PRO A 74 -6.01 0.39 10.91
C PRO A 74 -5.69 1.77 11.46
N GLU A 75 -5.60 1.86 12.78
CA GLU A 75 -5.20 3.08 13.47
C GLU A 75 -3.73 3.40 13.21
N TYR A 76 -3.40 4.67 13.08
CA TYR A 76 -2.01 5.10 13.01
C TYR A 76 -1.80 6.42 13.74
N MET A 77 -0.57 6.66 14.19
CA MET A 77 -0.12 7.93 14.75
C MET A 77 1.03 8.47 13.90
N LEU A 78 0.85 9.70 13.43
CA LEU A 78 1.79 10.36 12.53
C LEU A 78 2.45 11.53 13.24
N VAL A 79 3.78 11.56 13.26
CA VAL A 79 4.58 12.70 13.68
C VAL A 79 5.17 13.34 12.43
N THR A 80 4.91 14.63 12.26
CA THR A 80 5.42 15.41 11.13
C THR A 80 6.48 16.40 11.59
N PRO A 81 7.31 16.97 10.68
CA PRO A 81 8.27 18.01 11.05
C PRO A 81 7.63 19.23 11.71
N MET A 82 6.37 19.53 11.41
CA MET A 82 5.63 20.64 11.98
C MET A 82 5.26 20.42 13.45
N MET A 83 5.27 19.16 13.92
CA MET A 83 4.97 18.77 15.30
C MET A 83 6.23 18.62 16.15
N ALA A 84 7.38 18.54 15.50
CA ALA A 84 8.66 18.31 16.17
C ALA A 84 9.19 19.57 16.85
#